data_b5d71bc77af262762cab01959fa95c14
#
_entry.id   b5d71bc77af262762cab01959fa95c14
#
_cell.length_a   1.000
_cell.length_b   1.000
_cell.length_c   1.000
_cell.angle_alpha   90.00
_cell.angle_beta   90.00
_cell.angle_gamma   90.00
#
_symmetry.space_group_name_H-M   'P 1'
#
loop_
_entity.id
_entity.type
_entity.pdbx_description
1 polymer ?
#
loop_
_entity_poly.entity_id
_entity_poly.type
_entity_poly.pdbx_seq_one_letter_code
_entity_poly.pdbx_strand_id
1 'polypeptide(L)'
;LADDAKGKSLAELKAFLGHYPCLFITGQENRKLNPDNYAKYANDNTDADITTLGNDVMVKFPRRGLSIRTIGSEVHITFTDDPNAKNFNYYAFQKGLVDKEAFFYGAYKGYVSGSKLYSSSGKTPTVNTTIGAFRNYAQARGSGYEQVGFYQRQYLIACYILLHQSLNSAEKIGRGKDRGNAVIATGGSNTWGMDSELAKAQYPTYLTDGVHNVKCLGIEDLWGNCWEWLEGCVTQNYNVATATSGFNDTGKGYVSRGIASYSAWNGTYISAIAGNNELGFYPTSAIGSDTTYFCDGHWQGANCVAKAGGSWSNGAKCGVFALAVNGAPSLTYSDSGARLMFL
;
A
#
# COMPACT_ATOMS: atom_id res chain seq x y z
N LEU A 1 22.00 -4.77 -3.09
CA LEU A 1 21.01 -4.19 -2.19
C LEU A 1 21.60 -3.99 -0.80
N ALA A 2 21.71 -2.73 -0.37
CA ALA A 2 21.90 -2.17 0.96
C ALA A 2 23.10 -2.65 1.80
N ASP A 3 24.10 -1.79 1.90
CA ASP A 3 25.24 -2.00 2.82
C ASP A 3 24.83 -1.89 4.30
N ASP A 4 23.80 -1.10 4.65
CA ASP A 4 23.39 -0.86 6.03
C ASP A 4 22.48 -1.94 6.62
N ALA A 5 21.83 -2.76 5.80
CA ALA A 5 21.16 -3.98 6.25
C ALA A 5 22.12 -5.21 6.29
N LYS A 6 23.35 -5.05 5.79
CA LYS A 6 24.38 -6.09 5.89
C LYS A 6 24.67 -6.42 7.35
N GLY A 7 24.42 -7.67 7.72
CA GLY A 7 24.67 -8.18 9.07
C GLY A 7 23.50 -8.09 10.03
N LYS A 8 22.36 -7.49 9.67
CA LYS A 8 21.13 -7.55 10.45
C LYS A 8 20.25 -8.71 10.00
N SER A 9 19.75 -9.48 10.95
CA SER A 9 18.77 -10.53 10.69
C SER A 9 17.42 -9.93 10.30
N LEU A 10 16.60 -10.70 9.60
CA LEU A 10 15.21 -10.31 9.28
C LEU A 10 14.41 -9.99 10.55
N ALA A 11 14.67 -10.70 11.67
CA ALA A 11 14.03 -10.45 12.95
C ALA A 11 14.39 -9.08 13.53
N GLU A 12 15.66 -8.66 13.44
CA GLU A 12 16.11 -7.33 13.88
C GLU A 12 15.49 -6.21 13.03
N LEU A 13 15.39 -6.41 11.71
CA LEU A 13 14.75 -5.44 10.81
C LEU A 13 13.24 -5.33 11.09
N LYS A 14 12.55 -6.44 11.31
CA LYS A 14 11.13 -6.46 11.71
C LYS A 14 10.92 -5.77 13.07
N ALA A 15 11.79 -6.03 14.04
CA ALA A 15 11.75 -5.37 15.36
C ALA A 15 12.00 -3.86 15.27
N PHE A 16 12.91 -3.42 14.43
CA PHE A 16 13.19 -2.00 14.18
C PHE A 16 11.97 -1.30 13.56
N LEU A 17 11.34 -1.87 12.53
CA LEU A 17 10.13 -1.30 11.93
C LEU A 17 8.96 -1.31 12.92
N GLY A 18 8.85 -2.33 13.76
CA GLY A 18 7.94 -2.43 14.88
C GLY A 18 6.45 -2.43 14.51
N HIS A 19 6.10 -2.76 13.25
CA HIS A 19 4.71 -2.82 12.79
C HIS A 19 4.03 -4.11 13.27
N TYR A 20 2.74 -4.02 13.56
CA TYR A 20 1.95 -5.15 14.05
C TYR A 20 0.46 -5.00 13.74
N PRO A 21 -0.29 -6.13 13.63
CA PRO A 21 -1.74 -6.09 13.44
C PRO A 21 -2.45 -5.79 14.76
N CYS A 22 -3.55 -5.04 14.67
CA CYS A 22 -4.40 -4.73 15.82
C CYS A 22 -5.87 -4.63 15.41
N LEU A 23 -6.74 -4.84 16.39
CA LEU A 23 -8.14 -4.46 16.31
C LEU A 23 -8.24 -2.97 16.59
N PHE A 24 -8.94 -2.24 15.73
CA PHE A 24 -9.07 -0.79 15.78
C PHE A 24 -10.55 -0.42 15.83
N ILE A 25 -10.97 0.23 16.91
CA ILE A 25 -12.38 0.49 17.20
C ILE A 25 -12.54 1.97 17.53
N THR A 26 -13.49 2.64 16.89
CA THR A 26 -13.86 4.04 17.16
C THR A 26 -12.68 5.02 17.19
N GLY A 27 -11.73 4.87 16.25
CA GLY A 27 -10.60 5.79 16.12
C GLY A 27 -9.41 5.50 17.03
N GLN A 28 -9.36 4.33 17.67
CA GLN A 28 -8.24 3.96 18.55
C GLN A 28 -7.88 2.48 18.43
N GLU A 29 -6.60 2.20 18.69
CA GLU A 29 -6.11 0.85 18.89
C GLU A 29 -6.78 0.25 20.11
N ASN A 30 -7.51 -0.85 19.90
CA ASN A 30 -8.16 -1.57 20.99
C ASN A 30 -7.19 -2.62 21.57
N ARG A 31 -6.72 -3.54 20.72
CA ARG A 31 -5.89 -4.66 21.17
C ARG A 31 -5.07 -5.24 20.02
N LYS A 32 -3.84 -5.68 20.31
CA LYS A 32 -2.97 -6.35 19.32
C LYS A 32 -3.54 -7.71 18.95
N LEU A 33 -3.51 -8.03 17.67
CA LEU A 33 -3.84 -9.34 17.13
C LEU A 33 -2.59 -10.22 17.03
N ASN A 34 -2.80 -11.53 17.11
CA ASN A 34 -1.73 -12.49 16.88
C ASN A 34 -1.26 -12.39 15.41
N PRO A 35 0.00 -12.08 15.14
CA PRO A 35 0.50 -11.92 13.78
C PRO A 35 0.36 -13.19 12.94
N ASP A 36 0.36 -14.37 13.57
CA ASP A 36 0.23 -15.66 12.89
C ASP A 36 -1.21 -16.10 12.70
N ASN A 37 -2.16 -15.48 13.43
CA ASN A 37 -3.60 -15.75 13.28
C ASN A 37 -4.43 -14.53 13.73
N TYR A 38 -4.92 -13.75 12.78
CA TYR A 38 -5.68 -12.53 13.06
C TYR A 38 -7.02 -12.73 13.77
N ALA A 39 -7.56 -13.96 13.77
CA ALA A 39 -8.74 -14.30 14.55
C ALA A 39 -8.43 -14.52 16.04
N LYS A 40 -7.20 -14.25 16.48
CA LYS A 40 -6.76 -14.38 17.88
C LYS A 40 -6.07 -13.12 18.36
N TYR A 41 -6.17 -12.84 19.66
CA TYR A 41 -5.40 -11.78 20.30
C TYR A 41 -3.97 -12.23 20.60
N ALA A 42 -3.02 -11.30 20.55
CA ALA A 42 -1.60 -11.61 20.69
C ALA A 42 -1.17 -12.03 22.10
N ASN A 43 -1.84 -11.53 23.14
CA ASN A 43 -1.42 -11.70 24.53
C ASN A 43 -1.90 -12.99 25.20
N ASP A 44 -3.05 -13.51 24.80
CA ASP A 44 -3.68 -14.67 25.47
C ASP A 44 -4.29 -15.69 24.49
N ASN A 45 -4.15 -15.43 23.19
CA ASN A 45 -4.64 -16.28 22.11
C ASN A 45 -6.17 -16.55 22.16
N THR A 46 -6.93 -15.70 22.86
CA THR A 46 -8.39 -15.75 22.84
C THR A 46 -8.95 -15.23 21.51
N ASP A 47 -10.20 -15.57 21.19
CA ASP A 47 -10.84 -15.20 19.93
C ASP A 47 -11.00 -13.68 19.78
N ALA A 48 -10.66 -13.18 18.61
CA ALA A 48 -10.85 -11.80 18.20
C ALA A 48 -11.93 -11.73 17.11
N ASP A 49 -12.89 -10.83 17.28
CA ASP A 49 -13.92 -10.58 16.27
C ASP A 49 -13.38 -9.62 15.19
N ILE A 50 -12.96 -10.19 14.09
CA ILE A 50 -12.40 -9.48 12.93
C ILE A 50 -13.40 -9.36 11.77
N THR A 51 -14.66 -9.71 11.99
CA THR A 51 -15.71 -9.80 10.95
C THR A 51 -16.85 -8.81 11.14
N THR A 52 -17.09 -8.37 12.36
CA THR A 52 -18.10 -7.35 12.68
C THR A 52 -17.65 -5.98 12.18
N LEU A 53 -18.54 -5.27 11.48
CA LEU A 53 -18.27 -3.93 10.98
C LEU A 53 -18.09 -2.94 12.13
N GLY A 54 -16.99 -2.19 12.08
CA GLY A 54 -16.56 -1.30 13.17
C GLY A 54 -15.41 -1.85 14.00
N ASN A 55 -15.21 -3.16 13.99
CA ASN A 55 -14.01 -3.83 14.46
C ASN A 55 -13.02 -3.89 13.30
N ASP A 56 -12.39 -2.76 12.96
CA ASP A 56 -11.45 -2.73 11.84
C ASP A 56 -10.16 -3.47 12.18
N VAL A 57 -9.70 -4.32 11.29
CA VAL A 57 -8.36 -4.90 11.39
C VAL A 57 -7.39 -3.98 10.68
N MET A 58 -6.46 -3.45 11.44
CA MET A 58 -5.46 -2.50 10.96
C MET A 58 -4.05 -3.01 11.25
N VAL A 59 -3.08 -2.59 10.46
CA VAL A 59 -1.66 -2.74 10.78
C VAL A 59 -1.13 -1.38 11.20
N LYS A 60 -0.62 -1.29 12.42
CA LYS A 60 0.04 -0.09 12.94
C LYS A 60 1.47 -0.03 12.46
N PHE A 61 1.86 1.10 11.93
CA PHE A 61 3.23 1.44 11.57
C PHE A 61 3.71 2.57 12.48
N PRO A 62 4.62 2.30 13.44
CA PRO A 62 5.24 3.34 14.26
C PRO A 62 6.05 4.30 13.41
N ARG A 63 6.13 5.57 13.85
CA ARG A 63 6.86 6.61 13.14
C ARG A 63 8.34 6.25 13.00
N ARG A 64 8.81 6.25 11.75
CA ARG A 64 10.22 6.17 11.37
C ARG A 64 10.49 7.18 10.28
N GLY A 65 11.62 7.84 10.34
CA GLY A 65 12.09 8.70 9.25
C GLY A 65 12.55 7.83 8.08
N LEU A 66 12.23 8.27 6.87
CA LEU A 66 12.60 7.63 5.62
C LEU A 66 13.40 8.60 4.76
N SER A 67 14.56 8.18 4.27
CA SER A 67 15.33 8.89 3.26
C SER A 67 15.48 8.02 2.02
N ILE A 68 15.08 8.56 0.88
CA ILE A 68 15.25 7.94 -0.44
C ILE A 68 16.06 8.91 -1.29
N ARG A 69 17.22 8.49 -1.76
CA ARG A 69 18.14 9.34 -2.54
C ARG A 69 18.81 8.54 -3.65
N THR A 70 18.88 9.12 -4.83
CA THR A 70 19.71 8.60 -5.91
C THR A 70 21.13 9.13 -5.77
N ILE A 71 22.12 8.24 -5.74
CA ILE A 71 23.55 8.55 -5.71
C ILE A 71 24.19 7.79 -6.87
N GLY A 72 24.63 8.52 -7.89
CA GLY A 72 25.05 7.88 -9.14
C GLY A 72 23.90 7.12 -9.81
N SER A 73 24.07 5.82 -10.03
CA SER A 73 23.05 4.92 -10.60
C SER A 73 22.26 4.14 -9.54
N GLU A 74 22.50 4.38 -8.25
CA GLU A 74 21.91 3.62 -7.15
C GLU A 74 20.85 4.43 -6.40
N VAL A 75 19.80 3.77 -5.95
CA VAL A 75 18.80 4.33 -5.05
C VAL A 75 19.06 3.84 -3.62
N HIS A 76 19.46 4.76 -2.76
CA HIS A 76 19.72 4.51 -1.36
C HIS A 76 18.46 4.75 -0.53
N ILE A 77 18.06 3.74 0.26
CA ILE A 77 16.91 3.78 1.16
C ILE A 77 17.43 3.65 2.58
N THR A 78 17.16 4.63 3.42
CA THR A 78 17.60 4.65 4.82
C THR A 78 16.43 4.94 5.73
N PHE A 79 16.34 4.22 6.84
CA PHE A 79 15.37 4.46 7.90
C PHE A 79 16.06 4.95 9.17
N THR A 80 15.35 5.74 9.98
CA THR A 80 15.80 6.16 11.31
C THR A 80 14.65 6.17 12.30
N ASP A 81 14.94 5.88 13.57
CA ASP A 81 14.03 6.05 14.70
C ASP A 81 14.25 7.37 15.45
N ASP A 82 15.29 8.13 15.09
CA ASP A 82 15.51 9.49 15.61
C ASP A 82 14.47 10.46 14.99
N PRO A 83 13.52 11.00 15.78
CA PRO A 83 12.48 11.89 15.28
C PRO A 83 13.00 13.22 14.75
N ASN A 84 14.27 13.57 15.04
CA ASN A 84 14.93 14.83 14.68
C ASN A 84 16.01 14.65 13.61
N ALA A 85 16.15 13.45 13.04
CA ALA A 85 17.17 13.17 12.04
C ALA A 85 17.04 14.09 10.82
N LYS A 86 18.14 14.74 10.45
CA LYS A 86 18.19 15.62 9.27
C LYS A 86 18.24 14.79 7.99
N ASN A 87 17.67 15.33 6.91
CA ASN A 87 17.59 14.70 5.59
C ASN A 87 16.70 13.47 5.50
N PHE A 88 15.83 13.27 6.51
CA PHE A 88 14.76 12.29 6.46
C PHE A 88 13.42 12.99 6.25
N ASN A 89 12.49 12.31 5.58
CA ASN A 89 11.12 12.74 5.50
C ASN A 89 10.23 11.87 6.41
N TYR A 90 9.10 12.44 6.82
CA TYR A 90 8.08 11.80 7.64
C TYR A 90 6.72 11.91 6.98
N TYR A 91 6.66 12.10 5.66
CA TYR A 91 5.43 12.34 4.89
C TYR A 91 4.34 11.29 5.14
N ALA A 92 4.72 10.03 5.35
CA ALA A 92 3.75 8.97 5.67
C ALA A 92 3.04 9.17 7.02
N PHE A 93 3.63 9.99 7.91
CA PHE A 93 3.14 10.25 9.26
C PHE A 93 2.60 11.69 9.42
N GLN A 94 2.46 12.43 8.31
CA GLN A 94 2.02 13.82 8.34
C GLN A 94 0.57 13.96 7.89
N LYS A 95 -0.20 14.73 8.65
CA LYS A 95 -1.49 15.27 8.22
C LYS A 95 -1.37 16.79 8.11
N GLY A 96 -0.99 17.26 6.93
CA GLY A 96 -0.59 18.63 6.71
C GLY A 96 0.72 18.96 7.44
N LEU A 97 0.66 19.87 8.40
CA LEU A 97 1.80 20.27 9.23
C LEU A 97 1.89 19.51 10.57
N VAL A 98 0.97 18.56 10.80
CA VAL A 98 0.91 17.82 12.07
C VAL A 98 1.53 16.45 11.89
N ASP A 99 2.58 16.19 12.65
CA ASP A 99 3.21 14.88 12.74
C ASP A 99 2.44 13.93 13.67
N LYS A 100 2.35 12.67 13.29
CA LYS A 100 1.72 11.59 14.05
C LYS A 100 2.76 10.55 14.45
N GLU A 101 2.57 9.92 15.60
CA GLU A 101 3.47 8.88 16.12
C GLU A 101 3.31 7.53 15.40
N ALA A 102 2.24 7.36 14.65
CA ALA A 102 1.97 6.19 13.82
C ALA A 102 0.90 6.50 12.78
N PHE A 103 0.86 5.69 11.72
CA PHE A 103 -0.35 5.52 10.93
C PHE A 103 -0.86 4.07 11.05
N PHE A 104 -2.15 3.89 10.80
CA PHE A 104 -2.79 2.58 10.77
C PHE A 104 -3.30 2.32 9.36
N TYR A 105 -2.87 1.23 8.76
CA TYR A 105 -3.22 0.83 7.40
C TYR A 105 -4.17 -0.37 7.46
N GLY A 106 -5.31 -0.32 6.79
CA GLY A 106 -6.27 -1.41 6.79
C GLY A 106 -5.64 -2.73 6.36
N ALA A 107 -5.80 -3.77 7.17
CA ALA A 107 -5.26 -5.09 6.83
C ALA A 107 -5.95 -5.68 5.60
N TYR A 108 -7.19 -5.29 5.32
CA TYR A 108 -8.00 -5.80 4.22
C TYR A 108 -8.38 -4.70 3.23
N LYS A 109 -8.65 -5.10 1.99
CA LYS A 109 -9.34 -4.27 0.98
C LYS A 109 -10.65 -3.75 1.53
N GLY A 110 -11.00 -2.52 1.20
CA GLY A 110 -12.13 -1.81 1.78
C GLY A 110 -13.51 -2.38 1.40
N TYR A 111 -14.37 -2.50 2.38
CA TYR A 111 -15.78 -2.83 2.22
C TYR A 111 -16.64 -1.64 2.68
N VAL A 112 -17.62 -1.26 1.86
CA VAL A 112 -18.53 -0.15 2.15
C VAL A 112 -19.88 -0.70 2.61
N SER A 113 -20.36 -0.20 3.74
CA SER A 113 -21.70 -0.45 4.24
C SER A 113 -22.25 0.81 4.94
N GLY A 114 -23.49 1.16 4.70
CA GLY A 114 -24.10 2.37 5.26
C GLY A 114 -23.29 3.64 4.98
N SER A 115 -22.73 3.77 3.78
CA SER A 115 -21.87 4.90 3.35
C SER A 115 -20.63 5.09 4.24
N LYS A 116 -20.10 4.01 4.79
CA LYS A 116 -18.86 4.00 5.59
C LYS A 116 -17.91 2.91 5.09
N LEU A 117 -16.62 3.22 5.05
CA LEU A 117 -15.56 2.30 4.64
C LEU A 117 -15.02 1.52 5.85
N TYR A 118 -14.81 0.22 5.71
CA TYR A 118 -14.37 -0.69 6.76
C TYR A 118 -13.21 -1.58 6.28
N SER A 119 -12.39 -2.05 7.22
CA SER A 119 -11.34 -3.06 7.04
C SER A 119 -11.69 -4.31 7.85
N SER A 120 -12.46 -5.23 7.25
CA SER A 120 -12.98 -6.42 7.94
C SER A 120 -12.72 -7.69 7.12
N SER A 121 -12.53 -8.80 7.82
CA SER A 121 -12.38 -10.14 7.23
C SER A 121 -13.70 -10.67 6.69
N GLY A 122 -13.65 -11.53 5.66
CA GLY A 122 -14.81 -12.21 5.10
C GLY A 122 -15.74 -11.30 4.27
N LYS A 123 -15.26 -10.12 3.84
CA LYS A 123 -16.06 -9.18 3.04
C LYS A 123 -15.56 -9.15 1.60
N THR A 124 -16.47 -9.08 0.65
CA THR A 124 -16.11 -8.80 -0.75
C THR A 124 -15.74 -7.32 -0.88
N PRO A 125 -14.54 -6.97 -1.36
CA PRO A 125 -14.14 -5.58 -1.54
C PRO A 125 -15.15 -4.79 -2.37
N THR A 126 -15.45 -3.56 -1.95
CA THR A 126 -16.30 -2.67 -2.74
C THR A 126 -15.50 -2.11 -3.90
N VAL A 127 -16.06 -2.19 -5.09
CA VAL A 127 -15.53 -1.67 -6.36
C VAL A 127 -16.58 -0.80 -7.06
N ASN A 128 -16.35 -0.38 -8.29
CA ASN A 128 -17.29 0.48 -9.06
C ASN A 128 -17.67 1.79 -8.35
N THR A 129 -16.70 2.39 -7.68
CA THR A 129 -16.90 3.61 -6.89
C THR A 129 -15.75 4.57 -7.15
N THR A 130 -16.04 5.87 -7.24
CA THR A 130 -15.05 6.92 -7.48
C THR A 130 -14.13 7.13 -6.28
N ILE A 131 -12.92 7.67 -6.51
CA ILE A 131 -11.99 8.02 -5.42
C ILE A 131 -12.63 8.99 -4.42
N GLY A 132 -13.37 10.00 -4.89
CA GLY A 132 -14.04 10.98 -4.02
C GLY A 132 -15.15 10.37 -3.17
N ALA A 133 -15.90 9.40 -3.69
CA ALA A 133 -16.92 8.70 -2.90
C ALA A 133 -16.27 7.84 -1.81
N PHE A 134 -15.19 7.10 -2.12
CA PHE A 134 -14.46 6.34 -1.11
C PHE A 134 -13.83 7.24 -0.02
N ARG A 135 -13.29 8.41 -0.39
CA ARG A 135 -12.83 9.44 0.56
C ARG A 135 -13.93 9.81 1.54
N ASN A 136 -15.12 10.12 1.02
CA ASN A 136 -16.26 10.47 1.85
C ASN A 136 -16.68 9.32 2.77
N TYR A 137 -16.66 8.08 2.29
CA TYR A 137 -16.99 6.90 3.10
C TYR A 137 -15.95 6.63 4.21
N ALA A 138 -14.68 6.90 3.96
CA ALA A 138 -13.65 6.83 4.99
C ALA A 138 -13.87 7.91 6.05
N GLN A 139 -14.03 9.17 5.64
CA GLN A 139 -14.22 10.32 6.53
C GLN A 139 -15.54 10.25 7.32
N ALA A 140 -16.58 9.60 6.78
CA ALA A 140 -17.83 9.34 7.50
C ALA A 140 -17.66 8.42 8.72
N ARG A 141 -16.49 7.77 8.89
CA ARG A 141 -16.13 7.00 10.10
C ARG A 141 -15.73 7.90 11.26
N GLY A 142 -15.36 9.15 11.04
CA GLY A 142 -14.95 10.13 12.03
C GLY A 142 -13.56 10.72 11.79
N SER A 143 -13.17 11.62 12.66
CA SER A 143 -11.86 12.31 12.55
C SER A 143 -10.70 11.33 12.58
N GLY A 144 -9.72 11.52 11.69
CA GLY A 144 -8.55 10.66 11.54
C GLY A 144 -8.74 9.52 10.53
N TYR A 145 -9.97 9.11 10.22
CA TYR A 145 -10.20 8.10 9.18
C TYR A 145 -10.09 8.72 7.79
N GLU A 146 -9.29 8.09 6.95
CA GLU A 146 -9.01 8.49 5.57
C GLU A 146 -8.97 7.24 4.66
N GLN A 147 -9.03 7.47 3.36
CA GLN A 147 -8.60 6.51 2.36
C GLN A 147 -7.07 6.51 2.29
N VAL A 148 -6.44 5.37 2.02
CA VAL A 148 -4.97 5.24 1.99
C VAL A 148 -4.30 6.25 1.06
N GLY A 149 -3.15 6.77 1.50
CA GLY A 149 -2.43 7.83 0.83
C GLY A 149 -1.18 7.35 0.08
N PHE A 150 -0.75 8.19 -0.85
CA PHE A 150 0.45 7.97 -1.66
C PHE A 150 1.70 7.79 -0.80
N TYR A 151 1.92 8.66 0.19
CA TYR A 151 3.13 8.59 1.01
C TYR A 151 3.14 7.37 1.94
N GLN A 152 1.99 6.92 2.44
CA GLN A 152 1.92 5.66 3.18
C GLN A 152 2.27 4.49 2.25
N ARG A 153 1.80 4.49 1.01
CA ARG A 153 2.18 3.48 0.02
C ARG A 153 3.68 3.50 -0.27
N GLN A 154 4.30 4.67 -0.44
CA GLN A 154 5.76 4.79 -0.65
C GLN A 154 6.55 4.25 0.55
N TYR A 155 6.08 4.52 1.77
CA TYR A 155 6.66 3.96 2.99
C TYR A 155 6.58 2.43 3.03
N LEU A 156 5.45 1.84 2.67
CA LEU A 156 5.29 0.37 2.60
C LEU A 156 6.20 -0.26 1.54
N ILE A 157 6.41 0.38 0.40
CA ILE A 157 7.38 -0.07 -0.62
C ILE A 157 8.80 -0.07 -0.04
N ALA A 158 9.19 0.99 0.67
CA ALA A 158 10.50 1.04 1.33
C ALA A 158 10.66 -0.06 2.40
N CYS A 159 9.63 -0.32 3.22
CA CYS A 159 9.62 -1.42 4.18
C CYS A 159 9.75 -2.79 3.48
N TYR A 160 9.02 -2.99 2.37
CA TYR A 160 9.12 -4.21 1.57
C TYR A 160 10.57 -4.43 1.08
N ILE A 161 11.20 -3.41 0.50
CA ILE A 161 12.59 -3.52 0.01
C ILE A 161 13.54 -3.84 1.16
N LEU A 162 13.40 -3.17 2.31
CA LEU A 162 14.23 -3.41 3.49
C LEU A 162 14.15 -4.87 3.97
N LEU A 163 12.94 -5.42 4.07
CA LEU A 163 12.72 -6.76 4.63
C LEU A 163 12.98 -7.87 3.62
N HIS A 164 12.62 -7.69 2.37
CA HIS A 164 12.61 -8.78 1.38
C HIS A 164 13.75 -8.69 0.35
N GLN A 165 14.45 -7.54 0.26
CA GLN A 165 15.60 -7.31 -0.62
C GLN A 165 15.37 -7.78 -2.07
N SER A 166 14.18 -7.51 -2.61
CA SER A 166 13.75 -7.91 -3.94
C SER A 166 12.98 -6.80 -4.62
N LEU A 167 13.10 -6.70 -5.94
CA LEU A 167 12.28 -5.84 -6.78
C LEU A 167 11.11 -6.60 -7.44
N ASN A 168 11.07 -7.93 -7.31
CA ASN A 168 10.00 -8.79 -7.82
C ASN A 168 9.17 -9.35 -6.67
N SER A 169 8.09 -8.66 -6.33
CA SER A 169 7.21 -9.04 -5.21
C SER A 169 6.40 -10.31 -5.51
N ALA A 170 6.05 -10.56 -6.77
CA ALA A 170 5.32 -11.74 -7.18
C ALA A 170 6.15 -13.03 -6.99
N GLU A 171 7.45 -12.98 -7.30
CA GLU A 171 8.36 -14.11 -7.08
C GLU A 171 8.71 -14.27 -5.60
N LYS A 172 9.00 -13.16 -4.91
CA LYS A 172 9.49 -13.18 -3.52
C LYS A 172 8.41 -13.59 -2.52
N ILE A 173 7.22 -13.01 -2.64
CA ILE A 173 6.11 -13.21 -1.70
C ILE A 173 4.99 -14.05 -2.32
N GLY A 174 4.58 -13.72 -3.54
CA GLY A 174 3.50 -14.39 -4.27
C GLY A 174 2.79 -13.46 -5.22
N ARG A 175 2.13 -14.03 -6.23
CA ARG A 175 1.41 -13.27 -7.26
C ARG A 175 0.19 -12.53 -6.74
N GLY A 176 -0.47 -13.10 -5.72
CA GLY A 176 -1.77 -12.61 -5.30
C GLY A 176 -2.86 -12.89 -6.33
N LYS A 177 -4.03 -12.32 -6.15
CA LYS A 177 -5.15 -12.41 -7.08
C LYS A 177 -4.92 -11.50 -8.29
N ASP A 178 -4.17 -11.97 -9.30
CA ASP A 178 -3.79 -11.20 -10.48
C ASP A 178 -4.53 -11.63 -11.77
N ARG A 179 -5.37 -12.68 -11.70
CA ARG A 179 -6.17 -13.17 -12.82
C ARG A 179 -7.57 -13.58 -12.41
N GLY A 180 -8.48 -13.60 -13.39
CA GLY A 180 -9.87 -13.96 -13.24
C GLY A 180 -10.80 -12.89 -13.79
N ASN A 181 -12.00 -12.79 -13.26
CA ASN A 181 -13.05 -11.89 -13.75
C ASN A 181 -13.76 -11.10 -12.63
N ALA A 182 -13.36 -11.29 -11.38
CA ALA A 182 -13.96 -10.63 -10.24
C ALA A 182 -13.00 -10.58 -9.04
N VAL A 183 -13.29 -9.69 -8.10
CA VAL A 183 -12.66 -9.64 -6.77
C VAL A 183 -13.02 -10.86 -5.94
N ILE A 184 -12.15 -11.25 -5.02
CA ILE A 184 -12.41 -12.30 -4.03
C ILE A 184 -12.53 -11.69 -2.63
N ALA A 185 -13.19 -12.43 -1.73
CA ALA A 185 -13.39 -11.99 -0.35
C ALA A 185 -12.08 -11.88 0.41
N THR A 186 -12.05 -10.96 1.38
CA THR A 186 -10.96 -10.75 2.32
C THR A 186 -10.90 -11.86 3.38
N GLY A 187 -9.75 -12.02 4.03
CA GLY A 187 -9.56 -12.96 5.14
C GLY A 187 -8.94 -14.29 4.74
N GLY A 188 -8.65 -14.51 3.44
CA GLY A 188 -8.01 -15.73 2.97
C GLY A 188 -6.59 -15.95 3.50
N SER A 189 -5.94 -14.91 3.99
CA SER A 189 -4.58 -14.96 4.53
C SER A 189 -4.48 -14.77 6.06
N ASN A 190 -5.56 -14.91 6.80
CA ASN A 190 -5.60 -14.64 8.24
C ASN A 190 -4.58 -15.43 9.06
N THR A 191 -4.22 -16.63 8.61
CA THR A 191 -3.32 -17.57 9.31
C THR A 191 -1.92 -17.65 8.66
N TRP A 192 -1.54 -16.69 7.82
CA TRP A 192 -0.29 -16.74 7.03
C TRP A 192 0.86 -15.93 7.61
N GLY A 193 0.79 -15.53 8.89
CA GLY A 193 1.79 -14.65 9.48
C GLY A 193 1.66 -13.22 8.99
N MET A 194 2.75 -12.45 9.10
CA MET A 194 2.83 -11.08 8.58
C MET A 194 3.12 -11.03 7.08
N ASP A 195 3.68 -12.09 6.52
CA ASP A 195 4.02 -12.23 5.11
C ASP A 195 3.69 -13.64 4.63
N SER A 196 3.26 -13.79 3.37
CA SER A 196 2.89 -15.09 2.77
C SER A 196 4.06 -16.08 2.61
N GLU A 197 5.26 -15.77 3.09
CA GLU A 197 6.41 -16.69 3.03
C GLU A 197 6.12 -18.02 3.75
N LEU A 198 5.39 -18.00 4.87
CA LEU A 198 4.94 -19.22 5.55
C LEU A 198 3.95 -20.03 4.71
N ALA A 199 3.01 -19.35 4.07
CA ALA A 199 2.05 -19.99 3.18
C ALA A 199 2.74 -20.57 1.93
N LYS A 200 3.79 -19.93 1.43
CA LYS A 200 4.58 -20.41 0.28
C LYS A 200 5.22 -21.78 0.56
N ALA A 201 5.68 -22.01 1.76
CA ALA A 201 6.24 -23.31 2.17
C ALA A 201 5.17 -24.40 2.26
N GLN A 202 3.97 -24.05 2.73
CA GLN A 202 2.86 -25.00 2.95
C GLN A 202 1.96 -25.19 1.70
N TYR A 203 1.75 -24.09 0.93
CA TYR A 203 0.86 -24.05 -0.23
C TYR A 203 1.52 -23.36 -1.43
N PRO A 204 2.59 -23.92 -2.02
CA PRO A 204 3.39 -23.25 -3.04
C PRO A 204 2.58 -22.86 -4.28
N THR A 205 1.56 -23.64 -4.65
CA THR A 205 0.70 -23.33 -5.79
C THR A 205 -0.24 -22.15 -5.54
N TYR A 206 -0.68 -21.91 -4.31
CA TYR A 206 -1.59 -20.80 -3.97
C TYR A 206 -0.98 -19.43 -4.24
N LEU A 207 0.33 -19.30 -4.09
CA LEU A 207 1.01 -18.03 -4.29
C LEU A 207 1.46 -17.78 -5.73
N THR A 208 1.40 -18.83 -6.57
CA THR A 208 1.86 -18.77 -7.97
C THR A 208 0.72 -18.87 -9.00
N ASP A 209 -0.48 -19.28 -8.58
CA ASP A 209 -1.61 -19.51 -9.50
C ASP A 209 -2.36 -18.21 -9.90
N GLY A 210 -2.19 -17.13 -9.15
CA GLY A 210 -2.81 -15.83 -9.43
C GLY A 210 -4.31 -15.75 -9.11
N VAL A 211 -4.85 -16.64 -8.28
CA VAL A 211 -6.28 -16.68 -7.93
C VAL A 211 -6.56 -16.54 -6.43
N HIS A 212 -5.53 -16.56 -5.59
CA HIS A 212 -5.64 -16.47 -4.13
C HIS A 212 -5.13 -15.13 -3.61
N ASN A 213 -5.48 -14.81 -2.35
CA ASN A 213 -4.93 -13.65 -1.66
C ASN A 213 -3.41 -13.77 -1.51
N VAL A 214 -2.75 -12.65 -1.23
CA VAL A 214 -1.34 -12.56 -0.84
C VAL A 214 -1.24 -11.68 0.40
N LYS A 215 -0.23 -11.88 1.25
CA LYS A 215 -0.01 -11.04 2.44
C LYS A 215 1.42 -10.53 2.49
N CYS A 216 1.58 -9.26 2.75
CA CYS A 216 2.86 -8.60 2.89
C CYS A 216 2.78 -7.51 3.96
N LEU A 217 3.74 -7.44 4.88
CA LEU A 217 3.75 -6.49 5.99
C LEU A 217 2.48 -6.55 6.86
N GLY A 218 1.84 -7.70 6.95
CA GLY A 218 0.57 -7.88 7.64
C GLY A 218 -0.66 -7.41 6.87
N ILE A 219 -0.49 -6.92 5.66
CA ILE A 219 -1.56 -6.39 4.81
C ILE A 219 -1.92 -7.43 3.75
N GLU A 220 -3.16 -7.89 3.76
CA GLU A 220 -3.70 -8.77 2.74
C GLU A 220 -3.93 -7.99 1.44
N ASP A 221 -3.54 -8.59 0.32
CA ASP A 221 -3.68 -8.03 -1.02
C ASP A 221 -3.12 -6.59 -1.14
N LEU A 222 -1.90 -6.37 -0.62
CA LEU A 222 -1.18 -5.11 -0.88
C LEU A 222 -0.99 -4.91 -2.39
N TRP A 223 -1.02 -6.00 -3.17
CA TRP A 223 -1.19 -6.02 -4.63
C TRP A 223 -2.15 -7.13 -5.05
N GLY A 224 -2.73 -6.99 -6.25
CA GLY A 224 -3.76 -7.90 -6.76
C GLY A 224 -5.13 -7.66 -6.13
N ASN A 225 -6.07 -8.53 -6.44
CA ASN A 225 -7.50 -8.50 -6.11
C ASN A 225 -8.20 -7.29 -6.75
N CYS A 226 -8.09 -6.09 -6.22
CA CYS A 226 -8.47 -4.84 -6.88
C CYS A 226 -7.41 -3.76 -6.66
N TRP A 227 -7.31 -2.83 -7.60
CA TRP A 227 -6.56 -1.59 -7.43
C TRP A 227 -7.02 -0.86 -6.17
N GLU A 228 -6.12 -0.17 -5.51
CA GLU A 228 -6.42 0.75 -4.41
C GLU A 228 -6.28 2.19 -4.89
N TRP A 229 -7.36 2.97 -4.87
CA TRP A 229 -7.26 4.41 -5.02
C TRP A 229 -6.33 4.98 -3.96
N LEU A 230 -5.45 5.90 -4.36
CA LEU A 230 -4.49 6.58 -3.47
C LEU A 230 -4.78 8.07 -3.40
N GLU A 231 -4.96 8.57 -2.20
CA GLU A 231 -5.04 10.00 -1.93
C GLU A 231 -3.67 10.67 -2.01
N GLY A 232 -3.67 11.96 -2.29
CA GLY A 232 -2.46 12.77 -2.22
C GLY A 232 -1.48 12.58 -3.38
N CYS A 233 -1.90 12.00 -4.51
CA CYS A 233 -1.11 11.95 -5.74
C CYS A 233 -2.02 12.10 -6.97
N VAL A 234 -1.73 13.08 -7.78
CA VAL A 234 -2.43 13.34 -9.05
C VAL A 234 -1.44 13.73 -10.13
N THR A 235 -1.88 13.63 -11.41
CA THR A 235 -1.19 14.30 -12.52
C THR A 235 -2.01 15.53 -12.98
N GLN A 236 -1.31 16.61 -13.30
CA GLN A 236 -1.87 17.84 -13.88
C GLN A 236 -1.06 18.13 -15.14
N ASN A 237 -1.63 17.83 -16.30
CA ASN A 237 -0.92 17.89 -17.58
C ASN A 237 0.44 17.16 -17.53
N TYR A 238 0.42 15.89 -17.05
CA TYR A 238 1.58 15.01 -16.78
C TYR A 238 2.53 15.46 -15.66
N ASN A 239 2.33 16.63 -15.05
CA ASN A 239 3.08 17.01 -13.85
C ASN A 239 2.50 16.27 -12.64
N VAL A 240 3.35 15.60 -11.90
CA VAL A 240 2.95 14.95 -10.66
C VAL A 240 2.83 15.99 -9.56
N ALA A 241 1.74 15.97 -8.85
CA ALA A 241 1.53 16.79 -7.66
C ALA A 241 1.10 15.93 -6.48
N THR A 242 1.65 16.22 -5.29
CA THR A 242 1.45 15.41 -4.08
C THR A 242 1.03 16.26 -2.89
N ALA A 243 0.33 15.63 -1.93
CA ALA A 243 -0.06 16.24 -0.67
C ALA A 243 -0.09 15.22 0.47
N THR A 244 0.03 15.68 1.72
CA THR A 244 -0.12 14.89 2.95
C THR A 244 -1.47 15.13 3.64
N SER A 245 -2.28 16.05 3.11
CA SER A 245 -3.64 16.36 3.60
C SER A 245 -4.41 17.19 2.57
N GLY A 246 -5.66 17.53 2.88
CA GLY A 246 -6.50 18.35 1.99
C GLY A 246 -6.82 17.65 0.67
N PHE A 247 -6.97 16.34 0.73
CA PHE A 247 -7.16 15.49 -0.43
C PHE A 247 -8.39 15.89 -1.25
N ASN A 248 -8.19 15.95 -2.57
CA ASN A 248 -9.24 16.34 -3.52
C ASN A 248 -8.94 15.78 -4.91
N ASP A 249 -9.92 15.82 -5.77
CA ASP A 249 -9.90 15.17 -7.09
C ASP A 249 -9.08 15.92 -8.16
N THR A 250 -8.74 17.19 -7.90
CA THR A 250 -8.05 18.06 -8.88
C THR A 250 -6.60 18.34 -8.55
N GLY A 251 -6.14 17.97 -7.36
CA GLY A 251 -4.82 18.34 -6.84
C GLY A 251 -4.70 19.82 -6.50
N LYS A 252 -5.82 20.53 -6.27
CA LYS A 252 -5.78 21.92 -5.82
C LYS A 252 -5.08 22.02 -4.48
N GLY A 253 -4.01 22.83 -4.42
CA GLY A 253 -3.18 23.00 -3.22
C GLY A 253 -2.12 21.93 -3.01
N TYR A 254 -1.99 20.95 -3.93
CA TYR A 254 -0.91 20.00 -3.91
C TYR A 254 0.41 20.64 -4.37
N VAL A 255 1.52 20.10 -3.90
CA VAL A 255 2.85 20.55 -4.29
C VAL A 255 3.26 19.87 -5.60
N SER A 256 3.55 20.67 -6.63
CA SER A 256 4.07 20.15 -7.90
C SER A 256 5.47 19.55 -7.69
N ARG A 257 5.66 18.33 -8.22
CA ARG A 257 6.92 17.57 -8.13
C ARG A 257 7.64 17.47 -9.48
N GLY A 258 7.10 18.14 -10.48
CA GLY A 258 7.65 18.15 -11.83
C GLY A 258 6.99 17.14 -12.77
N ILE A 259 7.49 17.07 -13.99
CA ILE A 259 6.98 16.18 -15.06
C ILE A 259 7.61 14.81 -14.87
N ALA A 260 6.77 13.79 -14.62
CA ALA A 260 7.23 12.40 -14.53
C ALA A 260 7.37 11.74 -15.90
N SER A 261 6.52 12.14 -16.87
CA SER A 261 6.58 11.70 -18.27
C SER A 261 5.90 12.72 -19.18
N TYR A 262 6.41 12.84 -20.40
CA TYR A 262 5.81 13.69 -21.45
C TYR A 262 4.74 12.97 -22.27
N SER A 263 4.53 11.68 -22.05
CA SER A 263 3.59 10.86 -22.79
C SER A 263 2.76 9.97 -21.90
N ALA A 264 1.61 9.53 -22.40
CA ALA A 264 0.83 8.49 -21.75
C ALA A 264 1.57 7.15 -21.80
N TRP A 265 1.56 6.43 -20.67
CA TRP A 265 1.97 5.03 -20.60
C TRP A 265 0.74 4.17 -20.35
N ASN A 266 0.62 3.08 -21.05
CA ASN A 266 -0.54 2.19 -20.98
C ASN A 266 -0.13 0.76 -20.61
N GLY A 267 0.21 0.56 -19.34
CA GLY A 267 0.54 -0.76 -18.80
C GLY A 267 1.86 -1.32 -19.29
N THR A 268 2.88 -0.48 -19.40
CA THR A 268 4.27 -0.90 -19.65
C THR A 268 4.98 -1.21 -18.35
N TYR A 269 6.03 -2.04 -18.39
CA TYR A 269 6.77 -2.43 -17.19
C TYR A 269 7.76 -1.36 -16.75
N ILE A 270 7.80 -1.09 -15.45
CA ILE A 270 8.66 -0.07 -14.84
C ILE A 270 10.13 -0.44 -15.06
N SER A 271 10.94 0.53 -15.49
CA SER A 271 12.39 0.37 -15.68
C SER A 271 13.21 1.38 -14.89
N ALA A 272 12.62 2.50 -14.46
CA ALA A 272 13.27 3.48 -13.59
C ALA A 272 12.24 4.17 -12.69
N ILE A 273 12.71 4.68 -11.56
CA ILE A 273 11.92 5.39 -10.55
C ILE A 273 12.54 6.74 -10.23
N ALA A 274 11.78 7.61 -9.57
CA ALA A 274 12.25 8.94 -9.16
C ALA A 274 13.41 8.88 -8.15
N GLY A 275 13.38 7.94 -7.20
CA GLY A 275 14.48 7.70 -6.27
C GLY A 275 14.80 8.88 -5.35
N ASN A 276 13.79 9.65 -4.92
CA ASN A 276 13.95 10.80 -4.03
C ASN A 276 12.86 10.84 -2.94
N ASN A 277 13.01 11.73 -1.96
CA ASN A 277 12.09 11.84 -0.83
C ASN A 277 10.67 12.29 -1.24
N GLU A 278 10.54 13.08 -2.29
CA GLU A 278 9.29 13.72 -2.70
C GLU A 278 8.38 12.76 -3.49
N LEU A 279 8.96 11.90 -4.29
CA LEU A 279 8.23 10.98 -5.18
C LEU A 279 8.53 9.49 -4.90
N GLY A 280 9.59 9.20 -4.13
CA GLY A 280 9.92 7.83 -3.76
C GLY A 280 10.14 6.92 -4.96
N PHE A 281 9.30 5.91 -5.07
CA PHE A 281 9.32 4.89 -6.12
C PHE A 281 8.37 5.22 -7.28
N TYR A 282 8.05 6.48 -7.50
CA TYR A 282 7.24 6.90 -8.65
C TYR A 282 7.97 6.56 -9.96
N PRO A 283 7.32 5.85 -10.90
CA PRO A 283 7.97 5.45 -12.16
C PRO A 283 8.30 6.64 -13.05
N THR A 284 9.55 6.70 -13.52
CA THR A 284 10.04 7.74 -14.45
C THR A 284 10.40 7.16 -15.82
N SER A 285 10.47 5.84 -15.94
CA SER A 285 10.60 5.11 -17.20
C SER A 285 9.91 3.76 -17.12
N ALA A 286 9.37 3.30 -18.25
CA ALA A 286 8.61 2.06 -18.33
C ALA A 286 8.89 1.34 -19.68
N ILE A 287 10.11 0.84 -19.81
CA ILE A 287 10.63 0.06 -20.98
C ILE A 287 11.10 -1.35 -20.56
N GLY A 288 10.73 -1.80 -19.36
CA GLY A 288 11.07 -3.12 -18.83
C GLY A 288 10.21 -4.25 -19.38
N SER A 289 10.31 -5.42 -18.75
CA SER A 289 9.50 -6.62 -19.00
C SER A 289 9.09 -7.27 -17.69
N ASP A 290 8.34 -8.35 -17.75
CA ASP A 290 7.93 -9.16 -16.59
C ASP A 290 9.09 -9.91 -15.91
N THR A 291 10.28 -9.87 -16.50
CA THR A 291 11.49 -10.52 -15.97
C THR A 291 12.65 -9.55 -15.73
N THR A 292 12.45 -8.24 -15.95
CA THR A 292 13.51 -7.23 -15.81
C THR A 292 13.05 -6.07 -14.91
N TYR A 293 13.99 -5.47 -14.19
CA TYR A 293 13.80 -4.34 -13.31
C TYR A 293 12.79 -4.63 -12.20
N PHE A 294 11.70 -3.86 -12.13
CA PHE A 294 10.67 -3.95 -11.09
C PHE A 294 9.60 -5.00 -11.36
N CYS A 295 9.54 -5.56 -12.58
CA CYS A 295 8.56 -6.57 -13.00
C CYS A 295 7.08 -6.15 -12.85
N ASP A 296 6.79 -4.90 -12.55
CA ASP A 296 5.45 -4.35 -12.29
C ASP A 296 5.06 -3.32 -13.34
N GLY A 297 3.75 -3.14 -13.54
CA GLY A 297 3.21 -2.26 -14.57
C GLY A 297 3.04 -0.81 -14.13
N HIS A 298 3.15 0.11 -15.09
CA HIS A 298 2.85 1.52 -14.92
C HIS A 298 1.90 2.05 -16.00
N TRP A 299 0.96 2.89 -15.57
CA TRP A 299 -0.01 3.62 -16.42
C TRP A 299 0.00 5.10 -16.04
N GLN A 300 0.05 5.98 -17.03
CA GLN A 300 0.06 7.42 -16.78
C GLN A 300 -0.77 8.17 -17.81
N GLY A 301 -1.53 9.15 -17.34
CA GLY A 301 -2.33 10.09 -18.11
C GLY A 301 -2.11 11.53 -17.67
N ALA A 302 -2.71 12.49 -18.39
CA ALA A 302 -2.44 13.92 -18.21
C ALA A 302 -3.08 14.52 -16.95
N ASN A 303 -4.34 14.19 -16.65
CA ASN A 303 -5.13 14.80 -15.56
C ASN A 303 -5.87 13.68 -14.81
N CYS A 304 -5.15 12.97 -13.98
CA CYS A 304 -5.56 11.70 -13.42
C CYS A 304 -5.25 11.60 -11.94
N VAL A 305 -5.92 10.70 -11.26
CA VAL A 305 -5.69 10.32 -9.86
C VAL A 305 -4.99 8.96 -9.79
N ALA A 306 -4.30 8.71 -8.68
CA ALA A 306 -3.46 7.53 -8.51
C ALA A 306 -4.23 6.32 -7.96
N LYS A 307 -3.81 5.12 -8.39
CA LYS A 307 -4.17 3.83 -7.78
C LYS A 307 -2.98 2.87 -7.84
N ALA A 308 -2.85 1.96 -6.88
CA ALA A 308 -1.69 1.08 -6.75
C ALA A 308 -2.05 -0.41 -6.61
N GLY A 309 -1.05 -1.26 -6.85
CA GLY A 309 -1.05 -2.69 -6.57
C GLY A 309 -1.48 -3.59 -7.72
N GLY A 310 -2.27 -3.11 -8.66
CA GLY A 310 -2.87 -3.96 -9.68
C GLY A 310 -4.13 -4.67 -9.20
N SER A 311 -4.75 -5.45 -10.09
CA SER A 311 -6.03 -6.12 -9.88
C SER A 311 -6.05 -7.52 -10.49
N TRP A 312 -7.15 -8.22 -10.29
CA TRP A 312 -7.43 -9.52 -10.91
C TRP A 312 -7.33 -9.55 -12.45
N SER A 313 -7.23 -8.41 -13.12
CA SER A 313 -7.17 -8.32 -14.58
C SER A 313 -5.76 -7.99 -15.14
N ASN A 314 -4.75 -7.77 -14.30
CA ASN A 314 -3.47 -7.23 -14.74
C ASN A 314 -2.34 -8.25 -14.89
N GLY A 315 -2.52 -9.50 -14.43
CA GLY A 315 -1.52 -10.56 -14.58
C GLY A 315 -0.17 -10.19 -13.95
N ALA A 316 0.92 -10.48 -14.63
CA ALA A 316 2.28 -10.23 -14.17
C ALA A 316 2.60 -8.73 -13.90
N LYS A 317 1.72 -7.81 -14.30
CA LYS A 317 1.87 -6.37 -14.00
C LYS A 317 1.43 -5.98 -12.59
N CYS A 318 0.85 -6.92 -11.82
CA CYS A 318 0.55 -6.73 -10.41
C CYS A 318 1.81 -6.84 -9.56
N GLY A 319 1.95 -5.97 -8.57
CA GLY A 319 3.02 -6.05 -7.59
C GLY A 319 3.09 -4.82 -6.70
N VAL A 320 4.06 -4.82 -5.83
CA VAL A 320 4.21 -3.77 -4.81
C VAL A 320 4.48 -2.39 -5.41
N PHE A 321 5.16 -2.35 -6.58
CA PHE A 321 5.49 -1.11 -7.29
C PHE A 321 4.43 -0.70 -8.32
N ALA A 322 3.46 -1.57 -8.65
CA ALA A 322 2.44 -1.29 -9.65
C ALA A 322 1.69 0.01 -9.31
N LEU A 323 1.74 0.97 -10.24
CA LEU A 323 1.15 2.30 -10.07
C LEU A 323 0.41 2.70 -11.35
N ALA A 324 -0.83 3.13 -11.20
CA ALA A 324 -1.59 3.70 -12.30
C ALA A 324 -2.06 5.11 -11.95
N VAL A 325 -1.72 6.07 -12.79
CA VAL A 325 -2.15 7.47 -12.73
C VAL A 325 -2.75 7.84 -14.08
N ASN A 326 -3.75 7.05 -14.52
CA ASN A 326 -4.37 7.17 -15.84
C ASN A 326 -5.89 7.25 -15.80
N GLY A 327 -6.50 7.26 -14.60
CA GLY A 327 -7.94 7.37 -14.43
C GLY A 327 -8.39 8.78 -14.04
N ALA A 328 -9.39 9.33 -14.72
CA ALA A 328 -10.03 10.55 -14.24
C ALA A 328 -10.75 10.28 -12.91
N PRO A 329 -10.84 11.27 -12.00
CA PRO A 329 -11.40 11.06 -10.66
C PRO A 329 -12.91 10.70 -10.67
N SER A 330 -13.62 11.00 -11.75
CA SER A 330 -15.03 10.65 -11.94
C SER A 330 -15.27 9.21 -12.39
N LEU A 331 -14.22 8.48 -12.77
CA LEU A 331 -14.36 7.13 -13.28
C LEU A 331 -14.54 6.10 -12.16
N THR A 332 -15.26 5.05 -12.51
CA THR A 332 -15.44 3.84 -11.68
C THR A 332 -15.00 2.62 -12.48
N TYR A 333 -14.48 1.61 -11.79
CA TYR A 333 -14.00 0.40 -12.43
C TYR A 333 -14.37 -0.83 -11.59
N SER A 334 -14.73 -1.92 -12.24
CA SER A 334 -15.06 -3.20 -11.57
C SER A 334 -13.85 -3.87 -10.90
N ASP A 335 -12.66 -3.36 -11.15
CA ASP A 335 -11.41 -3.84 -10.62
C ASP A 335 -10.69 -2.81 -9.72
N SER A 336 -11.36 -1.72 -9.33
CA SER A 336 -10.77 -0.67 -8.51
C SER A 336 -11.64 -0.39 -7.28
N GLY A 337 -11.02 -0.50 -6.12
CA GLY A 337 -11.59 -0.29 -4.81
C GLY A 337 -10.74 0.68 -3.98
N ALA A 338 -10.85 0.58 -2.67
CA ALA A 338 -10.12 1.41 -1.73
C ALA A 338 -9.63 0.61 -0.54
N ARG A 339 -8.91 1.26 0.35
CA ARG A 339 -8.53 0.72 1.65
C ARG A 339 -8.63 1.80 2.72
N LEU A 340 -9.06 1.41 3.91
CA LEU A 340 -9.16 2.31 5.05
C LEU A 340 -7.78 2.60 5.63
N MET A 341 -7.57 3.83 6.09
CA MET A 341 -6.41 4.28 6.86
C MET A 341 -6.88 5.14 8.03
N PHE A 342 -6.05 5.25 9.06
CA PHE A 342 -6.22 6.22 10.15
C PHE A 342 -4.88 6.93 10.42
N LEU A 343 -4.95 8.29 10.51
CA LEU A 343 -3.79 9.15 10.71
C LEU A 343 -4.12 10.36 11.61
#